data_4f15ea70e4b00a125fa44fb0a2e9aced
#
_entry.id   4f15ea70e4b00a125fa44fb0a2e9aced
#
_cell.length_a   1.000
_cell.length_b   1.000
_cell.length_c   1.000
_cell.angle_alpha   90.00
_cell.angle_beta   90.00
_cell.angle_gamma   90.00
#
_symmetry.space_group_name_H-M   'P 1'
#
loop_
_entity.id
_entity.type
_entity.pdbx_description
1 polymer ?
#
loop_
_entity_poly.entity_id
_entity_poly.type
_entity_poly.pdbx_seq_one_letter_code
_entity_poly.pdbx_strand_id
1 'polypeptide(L)'
;IITDTNMALAGITKPGLARLGGTALCYMADPEVAALAKAGGTTRAVASMQRAAQEHPGAVLAVGNAPTALLTIADQIEAGLRPALVIGVPVGFVNVVESKERLFATCEAFGVPAIVAMGRKGGSNVAAAICNALLYSAAEMLDPAARGWR
;
A
#
# COMPACT_ATOMS: atom_id res chain seq x y z
N ILE A 1 -1.08 7.45 3.59
CA ILE A 1 -0.74 6.05 3.27
C ILE A 1 -1.98 5.20 3.36
N ILE A 2 -2.24 4.36 2.36
CA ILE A 2 -3.37 3.42 2.37
C ILE A 2 -2.83 2.00 2.26
N THR A 3 -3.24 1.13 3.18
CA THR A 3 -2.80 -0.26 3.25
C THR A 3 -3.90 -1.23 2.83
N ASP A 4 -3.51 -2.41 2.33
CA ASP A 4 -4.43 -3.50 1.99
C ASP A 4 -4.82 -4.38 3.17
N THR A 5 -4.20 -4.19 4.35
CA THR A 5 -4.52 -4.93 5.58
C THR A 5 -4.47 -4.05 6.81
N ASN A 6 -5.30 -4.36 7.81
CA ASN A 6 -5.23 -3.73 9.13
C ASN A 6 -3.93 -4.07 9.87
N MET A 7 -3.30 -5.22 9.57
CA MET A 7 -1.99 -5.57 10.13
C MET A 7 -0.90 -4.60 9.67
N ALA A 8 -0.85 -4.27 8.36
CA ALA A 8 0.08 -3.28 7.85
C ALA A 8 -0.18 -1.90 8.45
N LEU A 9 -1.46 -1.48 8.52
CA LEU A 9 -1.87 -0.23 9.14
C LEU A 9 -1.42 -0.12 10.60
N ALA A 10 -1.63 -1.19 11.38
CA ALA A 10 -1.24 -1.23 12.79
C ALA A 10 0.29 -1.13 12.99
N GLY A 11 1.07 -1.63 12.04
CA GLY A 11 2.53 -1.60 12.05
C GLY A 11 3.15 -0.25 11.67
N ILE A 12 2.39 0.68 11.12
CA ILE A 12 2.90 2.00 10.71
C ILE A 12 3.10 2.91 11.92
N THR A 13 4.24 3.58 11.99
CA THR A 13 4.62 4.48 13.09
C THR A 13 3.69 5.69 13.19
N LYS A 14 2.95 5.79 14.28
CA LYS A 14 2.07 6.92 14.54
C LYS A 14 2.84 8.22 14.85
N PRO A 15 3.91 8.20 15.65
CA PRO A 15 4.74 9.40 15.86
C PRO A 15 5.35 9.94 14.57
N GLY A 16 5.84 9.06 13.69
CA GLY A 16 6.38 9.48 12.39
C GLY A 16 5.34 10.13 11.50
N LEU A 17 4.13 9.55 11.42
CA LEU A 17 3.01 10.14 10.69
C LEU A 17 2.61 11.51 11.26
N ALA A 18 2.45 11.61 12.58
CA ALA A 18 2.06 12.85 13.24
C ALA A 18 3.05 13.98 12.99
N ARG A 19 4.37 13.68 13.02
CA ARG A 19 5.43 14.67 12.76
C ARG A 19 5.38 15.22 11.34
N LEU A 20 4.90 14.42 10.39
CA LEU A 20 4.76 14.83 8.99
C LEU A 20 3.34 15.35 8.64
N GLY A 21 2.43 15.39 9.61
CA GLY A 21 1.02 15.73 9.36
C GLY A 21 0.30 14.71 8.48
N GLY A 22 0.83 13.47 8.43
CA GLY A 22 0.30 12.41 7.59
C GLY A 22 -0.77 11.56 8.28
N THR A 23 -1.51 10.80 7.47
CA THR A 23 -2.53 9.84 7.91
C THR A 23 -2.29 8.48 7.27
N ALA A 24 -2.69 7.41 7.96
CA ALA A 24 -2.71 6.08 7.39
C ALA A 24 -4.12 5.47 7.53
N LEU A 25 -4.59 4.82 6.46
CA LEU A 25 -5.95 4.27 6.35
C LEU A 25 -5.91 2.83 5.83
N CYS A 26 -6.96 2.07 6.17
CA CYS A 26 -7.25 0.76 5.59
C CYS A 26 -8.76 0.58 5.47
N TYR A 27 -9.26 0.31 4.28
CA TYR A 27 -10.69 0.17 4.01
C TYR A 27 -11.22 -1.26 4.16
N MET A 28 -10.37 -2.23 4.52
CA MET A 28 -10.76 -3.66 4.55
C MET A 28 -11.87 -4.01 5.55
N ALA A 29 -11.99 -3.24 6.63
CA ALA A 29 -13.04 -3.42 7.63
C ALA A 29 -14.28 -2.54 7.38
N ASP A 30 -14.27 -1.69 6.36
CA ASP A 30 -15.37 -0.79 6.04
C ASP A 30 -16.59 -1.57 5.50
N PRO A 31 -17.77 -1.43 6.11
CA PRO A 31 -18.99 -2.11 5.66
C PRO A 31 -19.41 -1.72 4.23
N GLU A 32 -19.16 -0.47 3.83
CA GLU A 32 -19.48 0.00 2.47
C GLU A 32 -18.60 -0.70 1.44
N VAL A 33 -17.31 -0.86 1.73
CA VAL A 33 -16.39 -1.61 0.87
C VAL A 33 -16.79 -3.08 0.77
N ALA A 34 -17.23 -3.68 1.86
CA ALA A 34 -17.75 -5.04 1.85
C ALA A 34 -19.01 -5.17 0.97
N ALA A 35 -19.92 -4.18 1.04
CA ALA A 35 -21.12 -4.14 0.21
C ALA A 35 -20.79 -3.93 -1.29
N LEU A 36 -19.87 -3.01 -1.60
CA LEU A 36 -19.38 -2.77 -2.96
C LEU A 36 -18.72 -4.01 -3.58
N ALA A 37 -17.87 -4.69 -2.80
CA ALA A 37 -17.21 -5.92 -3.25
C ALA A 37 -18.24 -7.01 -3.59
N LYS A 38 -19.27 -7.18 -2.74
CA LYS A 38 -20.35 -8.14 -2.96
C LYS A 38 -21.19 -7.77 -4.19
N ALA A 39 -21.58 -6.51 -4.33
CA ALA A 39 -22.38 -6.04 -5.46
C ALA A 39 -21.63 -6.15 -6.80
N GLY A 40 -20.31 -5.87 -6.79
CA GLY A 40 -19.45 -5.97 -7.96
C GLY A 40 -18.91 -7.37 -8.27
N GLY A 41 -19.24 -8.39 -7.46
CA GLY A 41 -18.70 -9.74 -7.64
C GLY A 41 -17.19 -9.84 -7.52
N THR A 42 -16.57 -8.97 -6.70
CA THR A 42 -15.12 -8.85 -6.55
C THR A 42 -14.67 -9.04 -5.10
N THR A 43 -13.37 -8.92 -4.84
CA THR A 43 -12.82 -9.03 -3.48
C THR A 43 -12.84 -7.69 -2.76
N ARG A 44 -12.85 -7.72 -1.42
CA ARG A 44 -12.68 -6.50 -0.62
C ARG A 44 -11.36 -5.77 -0.90
N ALA A 45 -10.30 -6.51 -1.21
CA ALA A 45 -9.01 -5.91 -1.57
C ALA A 45 -9.12 -5.07 -2.85
N VAL A 46 -9.81 -5.57 -3.87
CA VAL A 46 -10.09 -4.82 -5.11
C VAL A 46 -10.92 -3.57 -4.81
N ALA A 47 -12.07 -3.72 -4.15
CA ALA A 47 -12.94 -2.60 -3.81
C ALA A 47 -12.25 -1.54 -2.93
N SER A 48 -11.39 -1.98 -1.99
CA SER A 48 -10.57 -1.09 -1.16
C SER A 48 -9.63 -0.22 -1.99
N MET A 49 -8.93 -0.81 -2.96
CA MET A 49 -8.00 -0.06 -3.80
C MET A 49 -8.72 0.83 -4.81
N GLN A 50 -9.88 0.44 -5.29
CA GLN A 50 -10.74 1.30 -6.11
C GLN A 50 -11.17 2.55 -5.34
N ARG A 51 -11.63 2.39 -4.10
CA ARG A 51 -11.99 3.49 -3.22
C ARG A 51 -10.78 4.37 -2.90
N ALA A 52 -9.64 3.77 -2.60
CA ALA A 52 -8.39 4.49 -2.36
C ALA A 52 -8.01 5.40 -3.54
N ALA A 53 -8.13 4.91 -4.76
CA ALA A 53 -7.84 5.67 -5.98
C ALA A 53 -8.80 6.85 -6.17
N GLN A 54 -10.06 6.70 -5.80
CA GLN A 54 -11.09 7.75 -5.92
C GLN A 54 -10.93 8.84 -4.85
N GLU A 55 -10.75 8.45 -3.59
CA GLU A 55 -10.72 9.38 -2.46
C GLU A 55 -9.33 10.01 -2.24
N HIS A 56 -8.26 9.30 -2.59
CA HIS A 56 -6.89 9.70 -2.31
C HIS A 56 -5.94 9.41 -3.50
N PRO A 57 -6.14 10.03 -4.66
CA PRO A 57 -5.41 9.69 -5.89
C PRO A 57 -3.89 9.90 -5.81
N GLY A 58 -3.42 10.77 -4.89
CA GLY A 58 -2.00 11.04 -4.66
C GLY A 58 -1.40 10.31 -3.46
N ALA A 59 -2.08 9.32 -2.87
CA ALA A 59 -1.60 8.60 -1.71
C ALA A 59 -0.41 7.68 -2.01
N VAL A 60 0.29 7.27 -0.96
CA VAL A 60 1.16 6.09 -0.96
C VAL A 60 0.28 4.85 -0.77
N LEU A 61 0.32 3.92 -1.71
CA LEU A 61 -0.44 2.67 -1.65
C LEU A 61 0.49 1.53 -1.23
N ALA A 62 0.21 0.88 -0.11
CA ALA A 62 1.06 -0.17 0.47
C ALA A 62 0.31 -1.51 0.55
N VAL A 63 0.73 -2.46 -0.28
CA VAL A 63 0.12 -3.77 -0.43
C VAL A 63 1.06 -4.85 0.09
N GLY A 64 0.67 -5.51 1.18
CA GLY A 64 1.45 -6.56 1.84
C GLY A 64 0.80 -7.94 1.81
N ASN A 65 -0.43 -8.08 1.31
CA ASN A 65 -1.14 -9.34 1.36
C ASN A 65 -1.82 -9.73 0.03
N ALA A 66 -2.56 -8.83 -0.61
CA ALA A 66 -3.46 -9.18 -1.71
C ALA A 66 -2.84 -8.93 -3.09
N PRO A 67 -2.47 -9.96 -3.87
CA PRO A 67 -2.03 -9.79 -5.25
C PRO A 67 -3.06 -9.09 -6.13
N THR A 68 -4.35 -9.34 -5.89
CA THR A 68 -5.44 -8.67 -6.61
C THR A 68 -5.48 -7.16 -6.37
N ALA A 69 -5.03 -6.68 -5.23
CA ALA A 69 -4.88 -5.25 -4.97
C ALA A 69 -3.83 -4.62 -5.90
N LEU A 70 -2.70 -5.30 -6.15
CA LEU A 70 -1.67 -4.81 -7.09
C LEU A 70 -2.20 -4.74 -8.52
N LEU A 71 -2.95 -5.75 -8.95
CA LEU A 71 -3.55 -5.75 -10.28
C LEU A 71 -4.53 -4.59 -10.43
N THR A 72 -5.37 -4.33 -9.41
CA THR A 72 -6.28 -3.20 -9.38
C THR A 72 -5.53 -1.86 -9.46
N ILE A 73 -4.44 -1.70 -8.72
CA ILE A 73 -3.62 -0.49 -8.76
C ILE A 73 -3.01 -0.29 -10.16
N ALA A 74 -2.50 -1.37 -10.78
CA ALA A 74 -1.99 -1.31 -12.14
C ALA A 74 -3.07 -0.83 -13.12
N ASP A 75 -4.28 -1.42 -13.08
CA ASP A 75 -5.41 -0.99 -13.92
C ASP A 75 -5.75 0.49 -13.70
N GLN A 76 -5.74 0.96 -12.45
CA GLN A 76 -6.00 2.36 -12.11
C GLN A 76 -4.90 3.31 -12.63
N ILE A 77 -3.63 2.90 -12.58
CA ILE A 77 -2.52 3.69 -13.13
C ILE A 77 -2.65 3.81 -14.65
N GLU A 78 -2.99 2.72 -15.32
CA GLU A 78 -3.28 2.72 -16.78
C GLU A 78 -4.46 3.64 -17.12
N ALA A 79 -5.45 3.74 -16.22
CA ALA A 79 -6.61 4.63 -16.34
C ALA A 79 -6.34 6.08 -15.92
N GLY A 80 -5.11 6.42 -15.47
CA GLY A 80 -4.73 7.80 -15.16
C GLY A 80 -4.39 8.08 -13.70
N LEU A 81 -4.52 7.12 -12.78
CA LEU A 81 -4.11 7.30 -11.39
C LEU A 81 -2.59 7.56 -11.30
N ARG A 82 -2.21 8.50 -10.44
CA ARG A 82 -0.79 8.84 -10.19
C ARG A 82 -0.51 8.89 -8.70
N PRO A 83 -0.39 7.72 -8.03
CA PRO A 83 -0.04 7.67 -6.62
C PRO A 83 1.38 8.18 -6.40
N ALA A 84 1.65 8.73 -5.22
CA ALA A 84 2.98 9.21 -4.87
C ALA A 84 4.02 8.09 -4.82
N LEU A 85 3.59 6.90 -4.42
CA LEU A 85 4.42 5.68 -4.36
C LEU A 85 3.51 4.45 -4.29
N VAL A 86 3.93 3.36 -4.92
CA VAL A 86 3.33 2.05 -4.69
C VAL A 86 4.35 1.12 -4.02
N ILE A 87 3.99 0.55 -2.87
CA ILE A 87 4.75 -0.49 -2.18
C ILE A 87 4.05 -1.82 -2.45
N GLY A 88 4.65 -2.66 -3.30
CA GLY A 88 4.08 -3.93 -3.74
C GLY A 88 4.86 -5.12 -3.19
N VAL A 89 4.48 -5.59 -2.00
CA VAL A 89 5.17 -6.68 -1.31
C VAL A 89 4.22 -7.77 -0.79
N PRO A 90 3.17 -8.17 -1.55
CA PRO A 90 2.32 -9.26 -1.10
C PRO A 90 3.09 -10.56 -1.01
N VAL A 91 2.65 -11.43 -0.10
CA VAL A 91 3.18 -12.78 0.11
C VAL A 91 2.16 -13.81 -0.38
N GLY A 92 2.61 -14.98 -0.84
CA GLY A 92 1.73 -16.09 -1.16
C GLY A 92 2.18 -16.92 -2.36
N PHE A 93 1.23 -17.69 -2.90
CA PHE A 93 1.52 -18.69 -3.95
C PHE A 93 0.76 -18.43 -5.26
N VAL A 94 -0.42 -17.84 -5.20
CA VAL A 94 -1.30 -17.63 -6.37
C VAL A 94 -1.19 -16.19 -6.85
N ASN A 95 -0.78 -16.03 -8.10
CA ASN A 95 -0.68 -14.73 -8.80
C ASN A 95 0.23 -13.69 -8.11
N VAL A 96 1.09 -14.09 -7.18
CA VAL A 96 1.94 -13.16 -6.42
C VAL A 96 3.04 -12.60 -7.31
N VAL A 97 3.76 -13.46 -8.01
CA VAL A 97 4.86 -13.06 -8.89
C VAL A 97 4.33 -12.23 -10.05
N GLU A 98 3.33 -12.73 -10.73
CA GLU A 98 2.70 -12.10 -11.91
C GLU A 98 2.13 -10.71 -11.58
N SER A 99 1.49 -10.57 -10.41
CA SER A 99 0.94 -9.28 -9.98
C SER A 99 2.02 -8.23 -9.71
N LYS A 100 3.15 -8.65 -9.14
CA LYS A 100 4.30 -7.78 -8.89
C LYS A 100 4.99 -7.35 -10.19
N GLU A 101 5.21 -8.30 -11.09
CA GLU A 101 5.82 -8.04 -12.39
C GLU A 101 4.95 -7.07 -13.21
N ARG A 102 3.64 -7.31 -13.26
CA ARG A 102 2.69 -6.42 -13.95
C ARG A 102 2.69 -5.03 -13.33
N LEU A 103 2.54 -4.92 -12.00
CA LEU A 103 2.55 -3.63 -11.33
C LEU A 103 3.84 -2.86 -11.62
N PHE A 104 4.99 -3.53 -11.49
CA PHE A 104 6.29 -2.90 -11.69
C PHE A 104 6.44 -2.36 -13.12
N ALA A 105 6.11 -3.17 -14.11
CA ALA A 105 6.12 -2.76 -15.51
C ALA A 105 5.17 -1.58 -15.79
N THR A 106 3.97 -1.59 -15.20
CA THR A 106 3.02 -0.48 -15.29
C THR A 106 3.58 0.79 -14.66
N CYS A 107 4.16 0.69 -13.46
CA CYS A 107 4.77 1.83 -12.78
C CYS A 107 5.93 2.44 -13.59
N GLU A 108 6.79 1.60 -14.17
CA GLU A 108 7.87 2.07 -15.07
C GLU A 108 7.30 2.79 -16.30
N ALA A 109 6.32 2.21 -16.97
CA ALA A 109 5.72 2.77 -18.18
C ALA A 109 5.06 4.13 -17.95
N PHE A 110 4.47 4.34 -16.79
CA PHE A 110 3.72 5.56 -16.44
C PHE A 110 4.47 6.51 -15.49
N GLY A 111 5.73 6.23 -15.16
CA GLY A 111 6.55 7.09 -14.30
C GLY A 111 6.07 7.17 -12.85
N VAL A 112 5.45 6.12 -12.33
CA VAL A 112 5.00 6.02 -10.94
C VAL A 112 6.11 5.40 -10.08
N PRO A 113 6.54 6.05 -8.98
CA PRO A 113 7.50 5.46 -8.07
C PRO A 113 6.99 4.14 -7.47
N ALA A 114 7.83 3.11 -7.42
CA ALA A 114 7.46 1.82 -6.86
C ALA A 114 8.61 1.17 -6.08
N ILE A 115 8.26 0.48 -4.99
CA ILE A 115 9.13 -0.43 -4.25
C ILE A 115 8.47 -1.79 -4.26
N VAL A 116 9.09 -2.75 -4.93
CA VAL A 116 8.53 -4.10 -5.10
C VAL A 116 9.53 -5.15 -4.65
N ALA A 117 9.12 -6.04 -3.75
CA ALA A 117 9.90 -7.24 -3.42
C ALA A 117 9.53 -8.36 -4.39
N MET A 118 10.32 -8.51 -5.46
CA MET A 118 10.06 -9.52 -6.49
C MET A 118 10.03 -10.95 -5.94
N GLY A 119 9.38 -11.85 -6.65
CA GLY A 119 9.17 -13.22 -6.21
C GLY A 119 8.04 -13.37 -5.18
N ARG A 120 8.01 -14.45 -4.42
CA ARG A 120 6.88 -14.86 -3.58
C ARG A 120 6.91 -14.30 -2.15
N LYS A 121 8.06 -13.75 -1.72
CA LYS A 121 8.24 -13.24 -0.35
C LYS A 121 7.68 -11.83 -0.18
N GLY A 122 7.25 -11.54 1.02
CA GLY A 122 6.69 -10.25 1.40
C GLY A 122 5.89 -10.38 2.69
N GLY A 123 4.85 -9.56 2.81
CA GLY A 123 3.93 -9.58 3.93
C GLY A 123 3.52 -8.20 4.40
N SER A 124 2.45 -8.13 5.19
CA SER A 124 1.98 -6.88 5.80
C SER A 124 3.03 -6.23 6.72
N ASN A 125 3.84 -7.05 7.41
CA ASN A 125 4.97 -6.59 8.20
C ASN A 125 6.07 -5.95 7.34
N VAL A 126 6.34 -6.51 6.16
CA VAL A 126 7.31 -5.94 5.21
C VAL A 126 6.80 -4.61 4.67
N ALA A 127 5.53 -4.52 4.29
CA ALA A 127 4.90 -3.27 3.85
C ALA A 127 5.01 -2.18 4.94
N ALA A 128 4.67 -2.51 6.19
CA ALA A 128 4.79 -1.59 7.32
C ALA A 128 6.25 -1.17 7.58
N ALA A 129 7.20 -2.10 7.50
CA ALA A 129 8.62 -1.80 7.69
C ALA A 129 9.15 -0.82 6.63
N ILE A 130 8.77 -0.99 5.36
CA ILE A 130 9.14 -0.06 4.28
C ILE A 130 8.52 1.31 4.54
N CYS A 131 7.23 1.38 4.88
CA CYS A 131 6.57 2.63 5.26
C CYS A 131 7.32 3.33 6.40
N ASN A 132 7.68 2.58 7.45
CA ASN A 132 8.37 3.13 8.62
C ASN A 132 9.78 3.64 8.27
N ALA A 133 10.52 2.94 7.43
CA ALA A 133 11.83 3.40 6.97
C ALA A 133 11.73 4.76 6.26
N LEU A 134 10.75 4.90 5.36
CA LEU A 134 10.50 6.15 4.64
C LEU A 134 10.03 7.27 5.58
N LEU A 135 9.10 6.97 6.50
CA LEU A 135 8.57 7.92 7.47
C LEU A 135 9.68 8.41 8.44
N TYR A 136 10.50 7.50 8.96
CA TYR A 136 11.60 7.89 9.86
C TYR A 136 12.65 8.72 9.14
N SER A 137 12.94 8.41 7.87
CA SER A 137 13.84 9.22 7.06
C SER A 137 13.28 10.62 6.83
N ALA A 138 12.04 10.71 6.37
CA ALA A 138 11.38 11.99 6.07
C ALA A 138 11.14 12.86 7.32
N ALA A 139 10.86 12.23 8.48
CA ALA A 139 10.64 12.91 9.75
C ALA A 139 11.92 13.22 10.53
N GLU A 140 13.10 12.91 9.97
CA GLU A 140 14.41 13.04 10.63
C GLU A 140 14.48 12.27 11.97
N MET A 141 13.91 11.04 11.97
CA MET A 141 13.79 10.16 13.16
C MET A 141 14.65 8.89 13.03
N LEU A 142 15.69 8.88 12.22
CA LEU A 142 16.57 7.72 12.06
C LEU A 142 17.39 7.44 13.33
N ASP A 143 17.81 8.50 14.02
CA ASP A 143 18.45 8.37 15.33
C ASP A 143 17.41 7.88 16.37
N PRO A 144 17.70 6.80 17.13
CA PRO A 144 16.86 6.32 18.22
C PRO A 144 16.52 7.41 19.24
N ALA A 145 17.44 8.31 19.55
CA ALA A 145 17.21 9.43 20.47
C ALA A 145 16.12 10.37 19.97
N ALA A 146 16.03 10.62 18.67
CA ALA A 146 14.98 11.43 18.05
C ALA A 146 13.58 10.82 18.17
N ARG A 147 13.51 9.49 18.46
CA ARG A 147 12.28 8.74 18.73
C ARG A 147 11.93 8.65 20.21
N GLY A 148 12.71 9.31 21.08
CA GLY A 148 12.52 9.28 22.55
C GLY A 148 13.09 8.04 23.23
N TRP A 149 13.92 7.26 22.55
CA TRP A 149 14.61 6.12 23.15
C TRP A 149 15.92 6.60 23.79
N ARG A 150 16.13 6.21 25.06
CA ARG A 150 17.31 6.52 25.84
C ARG A 150 18.11 5.28 26.13
#